data_54b061533740c1fc1556a907cf33a961
#
_entry.id   54b061533740c1fc1556a907cf33a961
#
_cell.length_a   1.000
_cell.length_b   1.000
_cell.length_c   1.000
_cell.angle_alpha   90.00
_cell.angle_beta   90.00
_cell.angle_gamma   90.00
#
_symmetry.space_group_name_H-M   'P 1'
#
loop_
_entity.id
_entity.type
_entity.pdbx_description
1 polymer ?
#
loop_
_entity_poly.entity_id
_entity_poly.type
_entity_poly.pdbx_seq_one_letter_code
_entity_poly.pdbx_strand_id
1 'polypeptide(L)'
;DGALQDNDLEYHVALSSLQMGNRSAENESWSSSTWSDLRALNYYLEHSVNCTSEDIRKKYDGVAYFFRAMFYYEKVRKYGDIPWYDHVISANDKASLYRARDSRGFVMQKIMEDLDKAIDGLPVTWTEGVYRINKYAAYAFKSRVALFEGTWRKYHDVPDETYTKDDGTQLTLSSEYFLRQSADAAKAVIDYGKYKMYTGETIVKGQPYRDFFVLEDAETSETILSRRYLYTDEMRIRHGVQFTYKNQRHSLTR
;
A
#
# COMPACT_ATOMS: atom_id res chain seq x y z
N ASP A 1 27.95 6.57 -36.33
CA ASP A 1 26.97 7.65 -36.45
C ASP A 1 25.59 7.08 -36.24
N GLY A 2 25.26 6.79 -34.98
CA GLY A 2 23.93 6.44 -34.56
C GLY A 2 23.18 7.70 -34.17
N ALA A 3 22.59 8.37 -35.14
CA ALA A 3 21.60 9.40 -34.83
C ALA A 3 20.46 8.71 -34.06
N LEU A 4 20.10 9.26 -32.89
CA LEU A 4 18.90 8.86 -32.19
C LEU A 4 17.73 9.01 -33.17
N GLN A 5 17.00 7.94 -33.44
CA GLN A 5 15.80 8.05 -34.25
C GLN A 5 14.78 8.87 -33.49
N ASP A 6 14.05 9.75 -34.13
CA ASP A 6 13.00 10.60 -33.53
C ASP A 6 12.02 9.81 -32.67
N ASN A 7 11.79 8.54 -33.00
CA ASN A 7 10.95 7.62 -32.22
C ASN A 7 11.46 7.35 -30.80
N ASP A 8 12.77 7.46 -30.55
CA ASP A 8 13.33 7.25 -29.19
C ASP A 8 13.10 8.47 -28.30
N LEU A 9 13.05 9.66 -28.88
CA LEU A 9 12.72 10.90 -28.19
C LEU A 9 11.23 11.01 -27.89
N GLU A 10 10.35 10.59 -28.80
CA GLU A 10 8.91 10.58 -28.57
C GLU A 10 8.50 9.63 -27.42
N TYR A 11 9.15 8.49 -27.28
CA TYR A 11 8.86 7.54 -26.21
C TYR A 11 9.28 8.05 -24.83
N HIS A 12 10.32 8.85 -24.75
CA HIS A 12 10.80 9.44 -23.49
C HIS A 12 10.10 10.76 -23.11
N VAL A 13 9.44 11.41 -24.05
CA VAL A 13 8.76 12.70 -23.88
C VAL A 13 7.23 12.55 -23.95
N ALA A 14 6.69 11.32 -23.97
CA ALA A 14 5.26 11.13 -23.86
C ALA A 14 4.78 11.65 -22.49
N LEU A 15 4.37 12.90 -22.47
CA LEU A 15 3.77 13.52 -21.30
C LEU A 15 2.53 12.72 -20.90
N SER A 16 2.41 12.42 -19.63
CA SER A 16 1.21 11.76 -19.11
C SER A 16 -0.03 12.62 -19.41
N SER A 17 -1.19 12.00 -19.53
CA SER A 17 -2.45 12.71 -19.73
C SER A 17 -2.69 13.81 -18.67
N LEU A 18 -2.13 13.62 -17.46
CA LEU A 18 -2.12 14.62 -16.40
C LEU A 18 -1.30 15.86 -16.77
N GLN A 19 -0.08 15.66 -17.28
CA GLN A 19 0.82 16.76 -17.68
C GLN A 19 0.28 17.53 -18.89
N MET A 20 -0.44 16.84 -19.77
CA MET A 20 -1.09 17.46 -20.95
C MET A 20 -2.44 18.11 -20.63
N GLY A 21 -2.95 17.99 -19.40
CA GLY A 21 -4.27 18.51 -19.03
C GLY A 21 -5.45 17.74 -19.68
N ASN A 22 -5.19 16.57 -20.30
CA ASN A 22 -6.18 15.80 -21.04
C ASN A 22 -6.90 14.75 -20.17
N ARG A 23 -6.90 14.91 -18.85
CA ARG A 23 -7.63 14.01 -17.96
C ARG A 23 -9.13 14.31 -18.03
N SER A 24 -9.91 13.28 -18.29
CA SER A 24 -11.36 13.31 -18.16
C SER A 24 -11.83 12.18 -17.24
N ALA A 25 -13.03 12.31 -16.68
CA ALA A 25 -13.63 11.26 -15.86
C ALA A 25 -13.76 9.93 -16.62
N GLU A 26 -13.93 9.99 -17.94
CA GLU A 26 -14.05 8.82 -18.81
C GLU A 26 -12.72 8.08 -19.01
N ASN A 27 -11.61 8.81 -18.95
CA ASN A 27 -10.26 8.26 -19.13
C ASN A 27 -9.62 7.78 -17.81
N GLU A 28 -10.31 7.94 -16.69
CA GLU A 28 -9.80 7.53 -15.38
C GLU A 28 -10.09 6.05 -15.07
N SER A 29 -9.19 5.45 -14.30
CA SER A 29 -9.25 4.03 -13.95
C SER A 29 -10.33 3.71 -12.90
N TRP A 30 -11.57 4.17 -13.15
CA TRP A 30 -12.74 3.76 -12.37
C TRP A 30 -13.52 2.67 -13.13
N SER A 31 -12.81 1.59 -13.47
CA SER A 31 -13.38 0.45 -14.19
C SER A 31 -13.59 -0.76 -13.29
N SER A 32 -14.40 -1.70 -13.72
CA SER A 32 -14.63 -2.96 -12.98
C SER A 32 -13.32 -3.70 -12.67
N SER A 33 -12.33 -3.65 -13.58
CA SER A 33 -11.03 -4.29 -13.39
C SER A 33 -10.25 -3.67 -12.23
N THR A 34 -10.42 -2.38 -11.94
CA THR A 34 -9.72 -1.72 -10.81
C THR A 34 -10.33 -2.02 -9.45
N TRP A 35 -11.49 -2.70 -9.40
CA TRP A 35 -12.17 -3.13 -8.18
C TRP A 35 -12.12 -4.65 -7.98
N SER A 36 -11.53 -5.40 -8.91
CA SER A 36 -11.41 -6.86 -8.84
C SER A 36 -10.64 -7.33 -7.62
N ASP A 37 -9.57 -6.60 -7.27
CA ASP A 37 -8.74 -6.94 -6.11
C ASP A 37 -9.52 -6.81 -4.80
N LEU A 38 -10.32 -5.73 -4.66
CA LEU A 38 -11.19 -5.58 -3.50
C LEU A 38 -12.21 -6.72 -3.42
N ARG A 39 -12.82 -7.09 -4.56
CA ARG A 39 -13.75 -8.21 -4.60
C ARG A 39 -13.10 -9.51 -4.14
N ALA A 40 -11.87 -9.78 -4.58
CA ALA A 40 -11.12 -10.97 -4.17
C ALA A 40 -10.81 -10.97 -2.68
N LEU A 41 -10.41 -9.82 -2.11
CA LEU A 41 -10.16 -9.66 -0.68
C LEU A 41 -11.43 -9.87 0.16
N ASN A 42 -12.54 -9.26 -0.23
CA ASN A 42 -13.80 -9.43 0.48
C ASN A 42 -14.30 -10.89 0.38
N TYR A 43 -14.21 -11.50 -0.81
CA TYR A 43 -14.55 -12.92 -1.00
C TYR A 43 -13.69 -13.81 -0.08
N TYR A 44 -12.40 -13.55 0.00
CA TYR A 44 -11.51 -14.28 0.92
C TYR A 44 -11.98 -14.12 2.38
N LEU A 45 -12.20 -12.88 2.85
CA LEU A 45 -12.62 -12.61 4.23
C LEU A 45 -13.96 -13.26 4.59
N GLU A 46 -14.92 -13.28 3.66
CA GLU A 46 -16.20 -13.96 3.87
C GLU A 46 -16.06 -15.49 4.00
N HIS A 47 -15.07 -16.09 3.31
CA HIS A 47 -14.90 -17.53 3.26
C HIS A 47 -13.79 -18.05 4.18
N SER A 48 -12.95 -17.19 4.74
CA SER A 48 -11.85 -17.57 5.64
C SER A 48 -12.35 -18.26 6.91
N VAL A 49 -13.59 -18.00 7.28
CA VAL A 49 -14.29 -18.67 8.42
C VAL A 49 -14.36 -20.19 8.28
N ASN A 50 -14.25 -20.71 7.05
CA ASN A 50 -14.21 -22.16 6.78
C ASN A 50 -12.84 -22.79 7.11
N CYS A 51 -11.82 -21.99 7.38
CA CYS A 51 -10.52 -22.50 7.83
C CYS A 51 -10.63 -23.02 9.25
N THR A 52 -10.29 -24.30 9.44
CA THR A 52 -10.37 -24.98 10.73
C THR A 52 -9.30 -24.54 11.72
N SER A 53 -8.18 -24.00 11.24
CA SER A 53 -7.09 -23.49 12.08
C SER A 53 -7.27 -21.97 12.28
N GLU A 54 -7.66 -21.60 13.50
CA GLU A 54 -7.85 -20.20 13.87
C GLU A 54 -6.55 -19.38 13.74
N ASP A 55 -5.41 -19.95 14.13
CA ASP A 55 -4.11 -19.28 14.02
C ASP A 55 -3.72 -18.99 12.56
N ILE A 56 -3.97 -19.94 11.65
CA ILE A 56 -3.72 -19.74 10.23
C ILE A 56 -4.67 -18.70 9.68
N ARG A 57 -5.96 -18.84 9.99
CA ARG A 57 -6.98 -17.88 9.57
C ARG A 57 -6.62 -16.46 10.00
N LYS A 58 -6.32 -16.25 11.28
CA LYS A 58 -5.99 -14.93 11.85
C LYS A 58 -4.81 -14.28 11.11
N LYS A 59 -3.75 -15.05 10.81
CA LYS A 59 -2.58 -14.55 10.08
C LYS A 59 -2.93 -14.10 8.66
N TYR A 60 -3.69 -14.89 7.93
CA TYR A 60 -4.03 -14.57 6.55
C TYR A 60 -5.16 -13.56 6.42
N ASP A 61 -6.09 -13.51 7.38
CA ASP A 61 -7.06 -12.42 7.50
C ASP A 61 -6.34 -11.09 7.73
N GLY A 62 -5.27 -11.08 8.56
CA GLY A 62 -4.41 -9.92 8.75
C GLY A 62 -3.77 -9.43 7.44
N VAL A 63 -3.35 -10.36 6.57
CA VAL A 63 -2.84 -10.01 5.23
C VAL A 63 -3.95 -9.39 4.37
N ALA A 64 -5.14 -9.98 4.39
CA ALA A 64 -6.27 -9.48 3.60
C ALA A 64 -6.73 -8.09 4.05
N TYR A 65 -6.82 -7.84 5.36
CA TYR A 65 -7.12 -6.52 5.91
C TYR A 65 -6.06 -5.47 5.54
N PHE A 66 -4.78 -5.83 5.58
CA PHE A 66 -3.71 -4.94 5.15
C PHE A 66 -3.88 -4.51 3.68
N PHE A 67 -4.13 -5.45 2.79
CA PHE A 67 -4.30 -5.13 1.37
C PHE A 67 -5.61 -4.39 1.08
N ARG A 68 -6.68 -4.65 1.84
CA ARG A 68 -7.91 -3.87 1.71
C ARG A 68 -7.70 -2.41 2.15
N ALA A 69 -7.00 -2.21 3.26
CA ALA A 69 -6.60 -0.88 3.70
C ALA A 69 -5.73 -0.16 2.66
N MET A 70 -4.76 -0.87 2.06
CA MET A 70 -3.91 -0.31 1.01
C MET A 70 -4.72 0.06 -0.25
N PHE A 71 -5.63 -0.80 -0.68
CA PHE A 71 -6.53 -0.54 -1.80
C PHE A 71 -7.34 0.75 -1.59
N TYR A 72 -7.99 0.86 -0.43
CA TYR A 72 -8.81 2.04 -0.12
C TYR A 72 -7.98 3.30 0.05
N TYR A 73 -6.81 3.22 0.66
CA TYR A 73 -5.90 4.35 0.78
C TYR A 73 -5.51 4.92 -0.59
N GLU A 74 -5.15 4.07 -1.54
CA GLU A 74 -4.85 4.52 -2.91
C GLU A 74 -6.06 5.16 -3.60
N LYS A 75 -7.27 4.63 -3.37
CA LYS A 75 -8.50 5.22 -3.90
C LYS A 75 -8.82 6.56 -3.27
N VAL A 76 -8.72 6.71 -1.95
CA VAL A 76 -8.96 7.99 -1.24
C VAL A 76 -7.96 9.05 -1.70
N ARG A 77 -6.69 8.71 -1.86
CA ARG A 77 -5.68 9.64 -2.37
C ARG A 77 -6.02 10.17 -3.76
N LYS A 78 -6.62 9.36 -4.58
CA LYS A 78 -6.93 9.68 -5.98
C LYS A 78 -8.27 10.39 -6.15
N TYR A 79 -9.29 9.98 -5.38
CA TYR A 79 -10.68 10.37 -5.63
C TYR A 79 -11.36 11.10 -4.47
N GLY A 80 -10.78 11.11 -3.28
CA GLY A 80 -11.43 11.67 -2.09
C GLY A 80 -12.51 10.72 -1.57
N ASP A 81 -13.76 11.17 -1.63
CA ASP A 81 -14.93 10.37 -1.24
C ASP A 81 -15.12 9.18 -2.17
N ILE A 82 -15.30 8.00 -1.59
CA ILE A 82 -15.49 6.75 -2.30
C ILE A 82 -16.46 5.83 -1.53
N PRO A 83 -17.18 4.92 -2.21
CA PRO A 83 -18.02 3.96 -1.50
C PRO A 83 -17.16 2.90 -0.81
N TRP A 84 -17.45 2.63 0.47
CA TRP A 84 -16.85 1.56 1.23
C TRP A 84 -17.63 0.26 1.06
N TYR A 85 -16.94 -0.80 0.67
CA TYR A 85 -17.49 -2.15 0.56
C TYR A 85 -16.61 -3.13 1.33
N ASP A 86 -17.16 -3.76 2.34
CA ASP A 86 -16.50 -4.77 3.16
C ASP A 86 -17.00 -6.20 2.91
N HIS A 87 -17.85 -6.37 1.91
CA HIS A 87 -18.44 -7.63 1.48
C HIS A 87 -18.49 -7.75 -0.04
N VAL A 88 -18.82 -8.95 -0.54
CA VAL A 88 -18.96 -9.19 -1.97
C VAL A 88 -20.32 -8.69 -2.46
N ILE A 89 -20.31 -7.70 -3.34
CA ILE A 89 -21.53 -7.16 -3.93
C ILE A 89 -22.00 -8.08 -5.06
N SER A 90 -23.28 -8.48 -5.01
CA SER A 90 -23.94 -9.20 -6.10
C SER A 90 -24.22 -8.26 -7.27
N ALA A 91 -24.15 -8.77 -8.51
CA ALA A 91 -24.54 -8.03 -9.71
C ALA A 91 -26.01 -7.58 -9.69
N ASN A 92 -26.85 -8.23 -8.89
CA ASN A 92 -28.27 -7.91 -8.74
C ASN A 92 -28.55 -6.89 -7.63
N ASP A 93 -27.56 -6.60 -6.77
CA ASP A 93 -27.70 -5.63 -5.69
C ASP A 93 -27.51 -4.21 -6.23
N LYS A 94 -28.57 -3.70 -6.87
CA LYS A 94 -28.57 -2.35 -7.41
C LYS A 94 -28.44 -1.27 -6.33
N ALA A 95 -28.90 -1.51 -5.12
CA ALA A 95 -28.82 -0.55 -4.03
C ALA A 95 -27.36 -0.28 -3.66
N SER A 96 -26.56 -1.33 -3.47
CA SER A 96 -25.14 -1.20 -3.20
C SER A 96 -24.35 -0.66 -4.42
N LEU A 97 -24.70 -1.08 -5.64
CA LEU A 97 -23.99 -0.65 -6.85
C LEU A 97 -24.18 0.85 -7.18
N TYR A 98 -25.34 1.41 -6.85
CA TYR A 98 -25.68 2.82 -7.15
C TYR A 98 -25.75 3.72 -5.92
N ARG A 99 -25.22 3.27 -4.78
CA ARG A 99 -25.18 4.09 -3.57
C ARG A 99 -24.27 5.31 -3.74
N ALA A 100 -24.51 6.34 -2.93
CA ALA A 100 -23.65 7.50 -2.85
C ALA A 100 -22.25 7.10 -2.31
N ARG A 101 -21.26 7.94 -2.56
CA ARG A 101 -19.93 7.83 -1.97
C ARG A 101 -19.99 8.09 -0.47
N ASP A 102 -19.19 7.36 0.29
CA ASP A 102 -18.98 7.64 1.69
C ASP A 102 -17.96 8.78 1.83
N SER A 103 -18.05 9.53 2.93
CA SER A 103 -17.11 10.63 3.17
C SER A 103 -15.68 10.10 3.31
N ARG A 104 -14.73 10.93 2.91
CA ARG A 104 -13.30 10.66 3.07
C ARG A 104 -12.97 10.26 4.50
N GLY A 105 -13.51 11.00 5.49
CA GLY A 105 -13.25 10.73 6.90
C GLY A 105 -13.73 9.35 7.33
N PHE A 106 -14.95 8.98 6.94
CA PHE A 106 -15.48 7.64 7.19
C PHE A 106 -14.57 6.54 6.60
N VAL A 107 -14.20 6.67 5.32
CA VAL A 107 -13.36 5.66 4.66
C VAL A 107 -11.97 5.59 5.30
N MET A 108 -11.36 6.74 5.63
CA MET A 108 -10.07 6.76 6.31
C MET A 108 -10.13 6.08 7.67
N GLN A 109 -11.22 6.25 8.44
CA GLN A 109 -11.39 5.54 9.70
C GLN A 109 -11.55 4.03 9.49
N LYS A 110 -12.30 3.60 8.47
CA LYS A 110 -12.39 2.17 8.11
C LYS A 110 -11.04 1.57 7.70
N ILE A 111 -10.20 2.35 7.01
CA ILE A 111 -8.81 1.95 6.71
C ILE A 111 -8.00 1.77 8.00
N MET A 112 -8.15 2.66 8.98
CA MET A 112 -7.47 2.54 10.27
C MET A 112 -7.91 1.28 11.01
N GLU A 113 -9.21 0.97 11.02
CA GLU A 113 -9.76 -0.25 11.62
C GLU A 113 -9.24 -1.52 10.95
N ASP A 114 -9.15 -1.54 9.62
CA ASP A 114 -8.57 -2.67 8.90
C ASP A 114 -7.08 -2.84 9.22
N LEU A 115 -6.33 -1.74 9.36
CA LEU A 115 -4.93 -1.80 9.76
C LEU A 115 -4.77 -2.29 11.21
N ASP A 116 -5.70 -1.97 12.12
CA ASP A 116 -5.70 -2.51 13.48
C ASP A 116 -5.96 -4.03 13.48
N LYS A 117 -6.93 -4.49 12.68
CA LYS A 117 -7.17 -5.93 12.47
C LYS A 117 -5.96 -6.62 11.86
N ALA A 118 -5.29 -5.98 10.91
CA ALA A 118 -4.06 -6.50 10.31
C ALA A 118 -2.94 -6.61 11.36
N ILE A 119 -2.72 -5.58 12.17
CA ILE A 119 -1.71 -5.57 13.25
C ILE A 119 -1.98 -6.67 14.27
N ASP A 120 -3.25 -6.90 14.62
CA ASP A 120 -3.64 -7.95 15.57
C ASP A 120 -3.43 -9.37 15.00
N GLY A 121 -3.70 -9.56 13.70
CA GLY A 121 -3.61 -10.86 13.03
C GLY A 121 -2.20 -11.24 12.58
N LEU A 122 -1.42 -10.29 12.10
CA LEU A 122 -0.13 -10.55 11.48
C LEU A 122 0.94 -11.00 12.49
N PRO A 123 1.79 -11.96 12.11
CA PRO A 123 2.92 -12.36 12.95
C PRO A 123 3.98 -11.25 13.01
N VAL A 124 4.79 -11.30 14.04
CA VAL A 124 5.97 -10.41 14.20
C VAL A 124 6.99 -10.66 13.09
N THR A 125 7.20 -11.92 12.74
CA THR A 125 8.10 -12.36 11.68
C THR A 125 7.52 -13.56 10.95
N TRP A 126 7.84 -13.68 9.66
CA TRP A 126 7.58 -14.86 8.85
C TRP A 126 8.87 -15.66 8.64
N THR A 127 8.74 -16.92 8.28
CA THR A 127 9.90 -17.77 7.90
C THR A 127 10.64 -17.19 6.71
N GLU A 128 9.91 -16.54 5.79
CA GLU A 128 10.43 -15.87 4.61
C GLU A 128 11.01 -14.48 4.91
N GLY A 129 11.05 -14.10 6.18
CA GLY A 129 11.63 -12.83 6.62
C GLY A 129 10.87 -11.60 6.15
N VAL A 130 11.62 -10.59 5.68
CA VAL A 130 11.10 -9.27 5.27
C VAL A 130 10.36 -9.27 3.93
N TYR A 131 10.27 -10.42 3.26
CA TYR A 131 9.57 -10.53 1.96
C TYR A 131 8.06 -10.76 2.09
N ARG A 132 7.54 -10.84 3.31
CA ARG A 132 6.11 -10.92 3.62
C ARG A 132 5.69 -9.82 4.59
N ILE A 133 4.46 -9.37 4.43
CA ILE A 133 3.87 -8.35 5.31
C ILE A 133 3.78 -8.90 6.73
N ASN A 134 4.48 -8.27 7.66
CA ASN A 134 4.49 -8.59 9.07
C ASN A 134 3.80 -7.49 9.89
N LYS A 135 3.64 -7.71 11.17
CA LYS A 135 3.02 -6.76 12.11
C LYS A 135 3.62 -5.35 12.03
N TYR A 136 4.93 -5.23 11.92
CA TYR A 136 5.62 -3.93 11.90
C TYR A 136 5.52 -3.23 10.54
N ALA A 137 5.37 -3.99 9.44
CA ALA A 137 5.01 -3.42 8.15
C ALA A 137 3.61 -2.79 8.20
N ALA A 138 2.66 -3.42 8.91
CA ALA A 138 1.32 -2.86 9.11
C ALA A 138 1.35 -1.60 9.99
N TYR A 139 2.13 -1.57 11.07
CA TYR A 139 2.33 -0.36 11.87
C TYR A 139 2.96 0.77 11.07
N ALA A 140 4.03 0.50 10.31
CA ALA A 140 4.68 1.50 9.47
C ALA A 140 3.73 2.06 8.40
N PHE A 141 2.91 1.20 7.81
CA PHE A 141 1.90 1.64 6.85
C PHE A 141 0.77 2.43 7.53
N LYS A 142 0.30 2.01 8.71
CA LYS A 142 -0.68 2.76 9.52
C LYS A 142 -0.17 4.16 9.84
N SER A 143 1.09 4.28 10.26
CA SER A 143 1.70 5.58 10.51
C SER A 143 1.69 6.47 9.28
N ARG A 144 2.06 5.95 8.11
CA ARG A 144 2.04 6.69 6.84
C ARG A 144 0.63 7.15 6.45
N VAL A 145 -0.35 6.27 6.54
CA VAL A 145 -1.75 6.56 6.19
C VAL A 145 -2.32 7.64 7.11
N ALA A 146 -2.10 7.50 8.41
CA ALA A 146 -2.59 8.44 9.40
C ALA A 146 -1.88 9.81 9.29
N LEU A 147 -0.57 9.84 9.01
CA LEU A 147 0.17 11.07 8.76
C LEU A 147 -0.41 11.82 7.55
N PHE A 148 -0.66 11.10 6.47
CA PHE A 148 -1.24 11.69 5.26
C PHE A 148 -2.60 12.31 5.54
N GLU A 149 -3.50 11.61 6.22
CA GLU A 149 -4.83 12.16 6.52
C GLU A 149 -4.78 13.32 7.51
N GLY A 150 -3.98 13.20 8.57
CA GLY A 150 -3.83 14.25 9.56
C GLY A 150 -3.27 15.55 8.97
N THR A 151 -2.25 15.45 8.10
CA THR A 151 -1.70 16.62 7.40
C THR A 151 -2.67 17.16 6.34
N TRP A 152 -3.35 16.28 5.61
CA TRP A 152 -4.38 16.67 4.66
C TRP A 152 -5.45 17.54 5.34
N ARG A 153 -6.03 17.07 6.44
CA ARG A 153 -7.05 17.79 7.20
C ARG A 153 -6.55 19.15 7.70
N LYS A 154 -5.31 19.17 8.21
CA LYS A 154 -4.70 20.39 8.75
C LYS A 154 -4.51 21.48 7.69
N TYR A 155 -4.04 21.11 6.51
CA TYR A 155 -3.65 22.09 5.48
C TYR A 155 -4.75 22.41 4.46
N HIS A 156 -5.88 21.71 4.53
CA HIS A 156 -7.04 21.96 3.67
C HIS A 156 -8.27 22.38 4.47
N ASP A 157 -8.09 22.74 5.74
CA ASP A 157 -9.16 23.20 6.63
C ASP A 157 -10.39 22.27 6.63
N VAL A 158 -10.14 20.94 6.59
CA VAL A 158 -11.21 19.94 6.58
C VAL A 158 -11.89 19.91 7.93
N PRO A 159 -13.21 20.10 8.01
CA PRO A 159 -13.95 20.06 9.27
C PRO A 159 -13.81 18.71 9.97
N ASP A 160 -13.87 18.76 11.31
CA ASP A 160 -13.95 17.55 12.11
C ASP A 160 -15.25 16.80 11.83
N GLU A 161 -15.17 15.47 11.71
CA GLU A 161 -16.30 14.58 11.49
C GLU A 161 -16.53 13.71 12.72
N THR A 162 -17.79 13.45 13.06
CA THR A 162 -18.11 12.44 14.08
C THR A 162 -18.28 11.09 13.42
N TYR A 163 -17.54 10.10 13.91
CA TYR A 163 -17.64 8.71 13.50
C TYR A 163 -18.13 7.87 14.68
N THR A 164 -19.12 7.04 14.43
CA THR A 164 -19.62 6.09 15.43
C THR A 164 -19.15 4.69 15.08
N LYS A 165 -18.38 4.07 15.97
CA LYS A 165 -17.94 2.68 15.84
C LYS A 165 -19.11 1.70 15.99
N ASP A 166 -18.90 0.45 15.59
CA ASP A 166 -19.89 -0.61 15.69
C ASP A 166 -20.30 -0.90 17.16
N ASP A 167 -19.44 -0.60 18.14
CA ASP A 167 -19.71 -0.70 19.57
C ASP A 167 -20.44 0.54 20.17
N GLY A 168 -20.80 1.51 19.34
CA GLY A 168 -21.43 2.76 19.73
C GLY A 168 -20.48 3.86 20.20
N THR A 169 -19.18 3.61 20.30
CA THR A 169 -18.18 4.62 20.67
C THR A 169 -18.10 5.69 19.60
N GLN A 170 -18.18 6.96 20.03
CA GLN A 170 -18.02 8.11 19.15
C GLN A 170 -16.56 8.58 19.12
N LEU A 171 -16.07 8.85 17.93
CA LEU A 171 -14.75 9.44 17.68
C LEU A 171 -14.91 10.76 16.92
N THR A 172 -14.08 11.71 17.27
CA THR A 172 -13.92 12.93 16.49
C THR A 172 -12.75 12.74 15.53
N LEU A 173 -13.03 12.67 14.25
CA LEU A 173 -12.04 12.51 13.19
C LEU A 173 -11.43 13.88 12.86
N SER A 174 -10.51 14.31 13.70
CA SER A 174 -9.77 15.57 13.57
C SER A 174 -8.37 15.33 12.97
N SER A 175 -7.72 16.42 12.55
CA SER A 175 -6.29 16.38 12.20
C SER A 175 -5.45 15.80 13.33
N GLU A 176 -5.69 16.26 14.58
CA GLU A 176 -4.95 15.80 15.76
C GLU A 176 -5.14 14.29 16.01
N TYR A 177 -6.37 13.80 15.85
CA TYR A 177 -6.65 12.37 15.99
C TYR A 177 -5.76 11.52 15.08
N PHE A 178 -5.71 11.84 13.78
CA PHE A 178 -4.90 11.09 12.83
C PHE A 178 -3.40 11.27 13.06
N LEU A 179 -2.94 12.47 13.39
CA LEU A 179 -1.52 12.70 13.71
C LEU A 179 -1.09 11.91 14.95
N ARG A 180 -1.94 11.79 15.95
CA ARG A 180 -1.69 10.96 17.14
C ARG A 180 -1.61 9.48 16.77
N GLN A 181 -2.58 8.98 15.99
CA GLN A 181 -2.53 7.61 15.46
C GLN A 181 -1.24 7.31 14.69
N SER A 182 -0.76 8.29 13.90
CA SER A 182 0.51 8.17 13.18
C SER A 182 1.70 8.05 14.15
N ALA A 183 1.77 8.92 15.15
CA ALA A 183 2.84 8.92 16.13
C ALA A 183 2.88 7.63 16.95
N ASP A 184 1.71 7.15 17.39
CA ASP A 184 1.59 5.91 18.17
C ASP A 184 2.03 4.69 17.35
N ALA A 185 1.62 4.62 16.08
CA ALA A 185 2.03 3.54 15.18
C ALA A 185 3.53 3.57 14.87
N ALA A 186 4.12 4.77 14.65
CA ALA A 186 5.57 4.91 14.46
C ALA A 186 6.33 4.51 15.74
N LYS A 187 5.83 4.94 16.89
CA LYS A 187 6.42 4.59 18.19
C LYS A 187 6.45 3.07 18.40
N ALA A 188 5.40 2.35 18.03
CA ALA A 188 5.37 0.89 18.14
C ALA A 188 6.48 0.21 17.33
N VAL A 189 6.83 0.74 16.14
CA VAL A 189 7.96 0.24 15.33
C VAL A 189 9.29 0.55 16.00
N ILE A 190 9.45 1.76 16.55
CA ILE A 190 10.68 2.18 17.26
C ILE A 190 10.89 1.35 18.53
N ASP A 191 9.85 1.19 19.34
CA ASP A 191 9.91 0.46 20.62
C ASP A 191 10.21 -1.04 20.42
N TYR A 192 9.93 -1.60 19.26
CA TYR A 192 10.34 -2.96 18.93
C TYR A 192 11.86 -3.14 18.98
N GLY A 193 12.63 -2.09 18.70
CA GLY A 193 14.06 -2.01 18.92
C GLY A 193 14.93 -2.89 18.02
N LYS A 194 14.36 -3.62 17.06
CA LYS A 194 15.12 -4.47 16.13
C LYS A 194 15.53 -3.77 14.85
N TYR A 195 14.81 -2.73 14.46
CA TYR A 195 15.17 -1.96 13.27
C TYR A 195 16.22 -0.91 13.62
N LYS A 196 17.31 -0.89 12.84
CA LYS A 196 18.45 0.01 13.02
C LYS A 196 18.94 0.44 11.64
N MET A 197 19.51 1.62 11.56
CA MET A 197 20.18 2.04 10.33
C MET A 197 21.30 1.06 9.96
N TYR A 198 21.37 0.70 8.71
CA TYR A 198 22.42 -0.13 8.17
C TYR A 198 23.75 0.64 8.17
N THR A 199 24.74 0.07 8.82
CA THR A 199 26.09 0.66 8.94
C THR A 199 27.17 -0.26 8.40
N GLY A 200 26.78 -1.37 7.75
CA GLY A 200 27.72 -2.31 7.14
C GLY A 200 28.43 -1.69 5.93
N GLU A 201 29.68 -2.05 5.74
CA GLU A 201 30.51 -1.63 4.62
C GLU A 201 31.06 -2.90 3.95
N THR A 202 30.20 -3.58 3.16
CA THR A 202 30.54 -4.88 2.57
C THR A 202 31.15 -4.74 1.18
N ILE A 203 30.76 -3.72 0.42
CA ILE A 203 31.14 -3.54 -0.99
C ILE A 203 32.10 -2.34 -1.12
N VAL A 204 31.73 -1.17 -0.57
CA VAL A 204 32.54 0.05 -0.64
C VAL A 204 32.66 0.67 0.74
N LYS A 205 33.89 0.77 1.24
CA LYS A 205 34.18 1.40 2.53
C LYS A 205 33.69 2.86 2.55
N GLY A 206 33.00 3.25 3.62
CA GLY A 206 32.44 4.59 3.79
C GLY A 206 31.14 4.85 3.02
N GLN A 207 30.53 3.85 2.41
CA GLN A 207 29.29 3.99 1.63
C GLN A 207 28.19 3.01 2.05
N PRO A 208 27.83 2.89 3.33
CA PRO A 208 26.85 1.90 3.81
C PRO A 208 25.48 2.11 3.16
N TYR A 209 25.05 3.34 2.93
CA TYR A 209 23.77 3.64 2.24
C TYR A 209 23.73 3.09 0.81
N ARG A 210 24.81 3.26 0.04
CA ARG A 210 24.93 2.69 -1.30
C ARG A 210 24.94 1.16 -1.23
N ASP A 211 25.72 0.61 -0.33
CA ASP A 211 25.84 -0.84 -0.16
C ASP A 211 24.50 -1.48 0.18
N PHE A 212 23.71 -0.86 1.05
CA PHE A 212 22.37 -1.31 1.40
C PHE A 212 21.46 -1.54 0.18
N PHE A 213 21.52 -0.64 -0.81
CA PHE A 213 20.67 -0.73 -2.00
C PHE A 213 21.20 -1.66 -3.12
N VAL A 214 22.44 -2.12 -3.02
CA VAL A 214 23.03 -3.03 -4.01
C VAL A 214 23.24 -4.44 -3.49
N LEU A 215 22.81 -4.74 -2.25
CA LEU A 215 22.81 -6.08 -1.71
C LEU A 215 21.89 -6.99 -2.52
N GLU A 216 22.31 -8.23 -2.74
CA GLU A 216 21.54 -9.24 -3.46
C GLU A 216 20.26 -9.63 -2.70
N ASP A 217 20.37 -9.81 -1.40
CA ASP A 217 19.26 -10.05 -0.49
C ASP A 217 18.99 -8.82 0.38
N ALA A 218 17.73 -8.60 0.74
CA ALA A 218 17.35 -7.48 1.59
C ALA A 218 17.97 -7.61 2.98
N GLU A 219 18.70 -6.57 3.39
CA GLU A 219 19.24 -6.44 4.74
C GLU A 219 18.11 -6.28 5.76
N THR A 220 18.07 -7.14 6.77
CA THR A 220 16.95 -7.27 7.71
C THR A 220 17.02 -6.31 8.89
N SER A 221 18.18 -5.63 9.10
CA SER A 221 18.31 -4.70 10.23
C SER A 221 17.58 -3.37 9.98
N GLU A 222 17.49 -2.91 8.74
CA GLU A 222 16.80 -1.67 8.37
C GLU A 222 15.51 -1.93 7.56
N THR A 223 15.48 -3.01 6.79
CA THR A 223 14.35 -3.31 5.92
C THR A 223 13.14 -3.85 6.69
N ILE A 224 12.04 -3.14 6.69
CA ILE A 224 10.77 -3.59 7.29
C ILE A 224 10.01 -4.52 6.36
N LEU A 225 9.96 -4.17 5.07
CA LEU A 225 9.29 -4.94 4.01
C LEU A 225 10.02 -4.72 2.69
N SER A 226 10.31 -5.79 1.98
CA SER A 226 10.93 -5.75 0.66
C SER A 226 10.22 -6.65 -0.33
N ARG A 227 10.30 -6.30 -1.60
CA ARG A 227 9.89 -7.20 -2.68
C ARG A 227 11.12 -7.93 -3.21
N ARG A 228 11.05 -9.26 -3.20
CA ARG A 228 12.11 -10.09 -3.76
C ARG A 228 12.00 -10.15 -5.28
N TYR A 229 13.09 -9.85 -5.96
CA TYR A 229 13.26 -10.04 -7.39
C TYR A 229 14.21 -11.21 -7.61
N LEU A 230 13.67 -12.41 -7.67
CA LEU A 230 14.44 -13.63 -7.88
C LEU A 230 14.05 -14.24 -9.22
N TYR A 231 15.03 -14.44 -10.08
CA TYR A 231 14.87 -15.17 -11.32
C TYR A 231 15.44 -16.59 -11.17
N THR A 232 14.57 -17.52 -10.86
CA THR A 232 14.85 -18.97 -10.88
C THR A 232 13.92 -19.64 -11.87
N ASP A 233 14.15 -20.92 -12.19
CA ASP A 233 13.23 -21.69 -13.03
C ASP A 233 11.83 -21.80 -12.44
N GLU A 234 11.70 -21.71 -11.11
CA GLU A 234 10.44 -21.77 -10.37
C GLU A 234 9.81 -20.39 -10.17
N MET A 235 10.61 -19.36 -9.89
CA MET A 235 10.15 -17.99 -9.64
C MET A 235 10.74 -17.02 -10.67
N ARG A 236 9.99 -16.71 -11.72
CA ARG A 236 10.42 -15.81 -12.80
C ARG A 236 10.09 -14.35 -12.52
N ILE A 237 10.34 -13.88 -11.30
CA ILE A 237 10.10 -12.47 -10.93
C ILE A 237 11.30 -11.65 -11.38
N ARG A 238 11.11 -10.82 -12.40
CA ARG A 238 12.16 -9.96 -12.96
C ARG A 238 12.01 -8.52 -12.46
N HIS A 239 13.13 -7.85 -12.29
CA HIS A 239 13.15 -6.42 -12.10
C HIS A 239 12.86 -5.72 -13.46
N GLY A 240 11.89 -4.78 -13.47
CA GLY A 240 11.48 -4.10 -14.71
C GLY A 240 12.63 -3.40 -15.45
N VAL A 241 13.61 -2.85 -14.71
CA VAL A 241 14.80 -2.20 -15.29
C VAL A 241 15.63 -3.19 -16.11
N GLN A 242 15.89 -4.40 -15.59
CA GLN A 242 16.63 -5.42 -16.35
C GLN A 242 15.90 -5.84 -17.62
N PHE A 243 14.58 -5.95 -17.56
CA PHE A 243 13.76 -6.29 -18.72
C PHE A 243 13.83 -5.18 -19.79
N THR A 244 13.72 -3.94 -19.39
CA THR A 244 13.78 -2.78 -20.26
C THR A 244 15.16 -2.67 -20.94
N TYR A 245 16.25 -2.74 -20.17
CA TYR A 245 17.60 -2.66 -20.73
C TYR A 245 17.97 -3.85 -21.62
N LYS A 246 17.56 -5.07 -21.26
CA LYS A 246 17.95 -6.27 -21.99
C LYS A 246 17.13 -6.50 -23.26
N ASN A 247 15.88 -6.10 -23.29
CA ASN A 247 14.97 -6.38 -24.39
C ASN A 247 14.71 -5.19 -25.33
N GLN A 248 14.88 -3.96 -24.88
CA GLN A 248 14.62 -2.76 -25.68
C GLN A 248 15.88 -2.11 -26.26
N ARG A 249 17.05 -2.73 -26.08
CA ARG A 249 18.33 -2.26 -26.66
C ARG A 249 18.57 -0.75 -26.50
N HIS A 250 18.20 -0.17 -25.40
CA HIS A 250 18.57 1.21 -25.11
C HIS A 250 20.07 1.27 -24.89
N SER A 251 20.82 1.71 -25.92
CA SER A 251 22.19 2.05 -25.75
C SER A 251 22.28 3.28 -24.88
N LEU A 252 22.91 3.14 -23.72
CA LEU A 252 23.38 4.30 -22.99
C LEU A 252 24.43 4.98 -23.90
N THR A 253 24.07 6.10 -24.50
CA THR A 253 25.05 6.96 -25.13
C THR A 253 26.01 7.47 -24.06
N ARG A 254 27.29 7.24 -24.30
CA ARG A 254 28.39 7.78 -23.49
C ARG A 254 28.44 9.31 -23.57
#